data_efc3f1f33da4b4827fc2d657ae3d575d
#
_entry.id   efc3f1f33da4b4827fc2d657ae3d575d
#
_cell.length_a   1.000
_cell.length_b   1.000
_cell.length_c   1.000
_cell.angle_alpha   90.00
_cell.angle_beta   90.00
_cell.angle_gamma   90.00
#
_symmetry.space_group_name_H-M   'P 1'
#
loop_
_entity.id
_entity.type
_entity.pdbx_description
1 polymer ?
#
loop_
_entity_poly.entity_id
_entity_poly.type
_entity_poly.pdbx_seq_one_letter_code
_entity_poly.pdbx_strand_id
1 'polypeptide(L)'
;RQGRMMLEGGKADESRESMLNSHLIKLFLAGTILTFAGFLLSYGCPINKKIWSPSFVLATCGLASSFLALLIWIIDVKGYKKWSLFFESFGVNPLFMYVLGGVLGILFGSICFPWGEGSISIHGFLYKVLLMPVFGETGGSLAYALLFVGINWCIGYQLYKRKIYIKL
;
A
#
# COMPACT_ATOMS: atom_id res chain seq x y z
N ARG A 1 -26.53 31.21 25.83
CA ARG A 1 -26.27 31.03 24.36
C ARG A 1 -25.06 30.13 24.08
N GLN A 2 -23.96 30.26 24.81
CA GLN A 2 -22.74 29.42 24.63
C GLN A 2 -22.96 27.94 24.95
N GLY A 3 -23.72 27.59 26.00
CA GLY A 3 -23.99 26.19 26.36
C GLY A 3 -24.82 25.43 25.33
N ARG A 4 -25.70 26.11 24.60
CA ARG A 4 -26.52 25.50 23.55
C ARG A 4 -25.67 25.20 22.27
N MET A 5 -24.74 26.08 21.94
CA MET A 5 -23.77 25.84 20.82
C MET A 5 -22.83 24.66 21.09
N MET A 6 -22.38 24.47 22.35
CA MET A 6 -21.56 23.31 22.73
C MET A 6 -22.33 21.98 22.67
N LEU A 7 -23.59 21.99 23.04
CA LEU A 7 -24.46 20.79 22.99
C LEU A 7 -24.85 20.44 21.55
N GLU A 8 -25.06 21.42 20.70
CA GLU A 8 -25.33 21.21 19.25
C GLU A 8 -24.07 20.74 18.51
N GLY A 9 -22.89 21.27 18.84
CA GLY A 9 -21.60 20.79 18.32
C GLY A 9 -21.32 19.34 18.71
N GLY A 10 -21.53 18.97 19.97
CA GLY A 10 -21.32 17.60 20.43
C GLY A 10 -22.26 16.59 19.75
N LYS A 11 -23.53 16.93 19.55
CA LYS A 11 -24.50 16.07 18.85
C LYS A 11 -24.18 15.93 17.35
N ALA A 12 -23.67 16.99 16.72
CA ALA A 12 -23.24 16.94 15.32
C ALA A 12 -22.00 16.05 15.13
N ASP A 13 -21.04 16.10 16.05
CA ASP A 13 -19.85 15.27 16.04
C ASP A 13 -20.19 13.78 16.31
N GLU A 14 -21.04 13.48 17.28
CA GLU A 14 -21.54 12.11 17.52
C GLU A 14 -22.28 11.54 16.31
N SER A 15 -23.12 12.34 15.68
CA SER A 15 -23.85 11.92 14.48
C SER A 15 -22.91 11.63 13.32
N ARG A 16 -21.88 12.46 13.13
CA ARG A 16 -20.85 12.29 12.09
C ARG A 16 -20.01 11.03 12.33
N GLU A 17 -19.61 10.78 13.56
CA GLU A 17 -18.85 9.59 13.94
C GLU A 17 -19.66 8.31 13.75
N SER A 18 -20.93 8.32 14.14
CA SER A 18 -21.86 7.20 13.93
C SER A 18 -22.07 6.91 12.44
N MET A 19 -22.24 7.95 11.61
CA MET A 19 -22.35 7.78 10.15
C MET A 19 -21.07 7.24 9.54
N LEU A 20 -19.91 7.73 9.96
CA LEU A 20 -18.60 7.24 9.50
C LEU A 20 -18.43 5.76 9.84
N ASN A 21 -18.71 5.37 11.08
CA ASN A 21 -18.62 3.99 11.54
C ASN A 21 -19.56 3.07 10.74
N SER A 22 -20.77 3.52 10.44
CA SER A 22 -21.72 2.76 9.61
C SER A 22 -21.19 2.53 8.18
N HIS A 23 -20.59 3.54 7.56
CA HIS A 23 -20.00 3.41 6.23
C HIS A 23 -18.76 2.52 6.23
N LEU A 24 -17.92 2.59 7.28
CA LEU A 24 -16.75 1.73 7.44
C LEU A 24 -17.15 0.26 7.58
N ILE A 25 -18.17 -0.05 8.38
CA ILE A 25 -18.67 -1.41 8.54
C ILE A 25 -19.20 -1.94 7.21
N LYS A 26 -19.98 -1.15 6.47
CA LYS A 26 -20.48 -1.55 5.14
C LYS A 26 -19.34 -1.80 4.15
N LEU A 27 -18.32 -0.93 4.12
CA LEU A 27 -17.16 -1.10 3.26
C LEU A 27 -16.36 -2.36 3.61
N PHE A 28 -16.14 -2.61 4.90
CA PHE A 28 -15.43 -3.80 5.37
C PHE A 28 -16.20 -5.09 5.06
N LEU A 29 -17.51 -5.10 5.31
CA LEU A 29 -18.37 -6.24 4.99
C LEU A 29 -18.39 -6.52 3.48
N ALA A 30 -18.59 -5.48 2.66
CA ALA A 30 -18.56 -5.62 1.21
C ALA A 30 -17.21 -6.16 0.72
N GLY A 31 -16.10 -5.64 1.25
CA GLY A 31 -14.76 -6.12 0.94
C GLY A 31 -14.56 -7.59 1.33
N THR A 32 -15.03 -8.00 2.50
CA THR A 32 -14.96 -9.38 2.96
C THR A 32 -15.79 -10.32 2.09
N ILE A 33 -17.02 -9.94 1.76
CA ILE A 33 -17.91 -10.73 0.87
C ILE A 33 -17.27 -10.90 -0.51
N LEU A 34 -16.74 -9.82 -1.10
CA LEU A 34 -16.05 -9.87 -2.40
C LEU A 34 -14.81 -10.77 -2.36
N THR A 35 -14.05 -10.74 -1.28
CA THR A 35 -12.87 -11.61 -1.09
C THR A 35 -13.29 -13.08 -1.07
N PHE A 36 -14.30 -13.43 -0.27
CA PHE A 36 -14.83 -14.80 -0.22
C PHE A 36 -15.41 -15.24 -1.56
N ALA A 37 -16.17 -14.37 -2.23
CA ALA A 37 -16.69 -14.67 -3.57
C ALA A 37 -15.58 -14.92 -4.59
N GLY A 38 -14.48 -14.13 -4.54
CA GLY A 38 -13.31 -14.33 -5.37
C GLY A 38 -12.63 -15.68 -5.13
N PHE A 39 -12.46 -16.07 -3.88
CA PHE A 39 -11.91 -17.39 -3.53
C PHE A 39 -12.83 -18.53 -3.91
N LEU A 40 -14.14 -18.42 -3.69
CA LEU A 40 -15.10 -19.44 -4.12
C LEU A 40 -15.07 -19.60 -5.65
N LEU A 41 -15.05 -18.48 -6.39
CA LEU A 41 -14.99 -18.51 -7.84
C LEU A 41 -13.67 -19.10 -8.37
N SER A 42 -12.61 -19.08 -7.57
CA SER A 42 -11.30 -19.63 -7.96
C SER A 42 -11.30 -21.14 -8.21
N TYR A 43 -12.27 -21.88 -7.66
CA TYR A 43 -12.43 -23.31 -7.93
C TYR A 43 -12.85 -23.59 -9.39
N GLY A 44 -13.64 -22.71 -10.00
CA GLY A 44 -14.03 -22.83 -11.41
C GLY A 44 -13.21 -21.94 -12.37
N CYS A 45 -12.68 -20.85 -11.85
CA CYS A 45 -11.90 -19.88 -12.62
C CYS A 45 -10.61 -19.55 -11.85
N PRO A 46 -9.47 -20.17 -12.16
CA PRO A 46 -8.21 -19.98 -11.41
C PRO A 46 -7.79 -18.53 -11.33
N ILE A 47 -7.24 -18.14 -10.18
CA ILE A 47 -6.74 -16.79 -9.94
C ILE A 47 -5.52 -16.55 -10.84
N ASN A 48 -5.68 -15.70 -11.86
CA ASN A 48 -4.61 -15.37 -12.79
C ASN A 48 -4.54 -13.87 -13.06
N LYS A 49 -3.42 -13.29 -12.61
CA LYS A 49 -3.13 -11.86 -12.81
C LYS A 49 -2.93 -11.49 -14.28
N LYS A 50 -2.36 -12.38 -15.10
CA LYS A 50 -2.01 -12.06 -16.49
C LYS A 50 -3.24 -11.82 -17.36
N ILE A 51 -4.32 -12.59 -17.13
CA ILE A 51 -5.57 -12.49 -17.87
C ILE A 51 -6.68 -11.75 -17.11
N TRP A 52 -6.36 -11.20 -15.92
CA TRP A 52 -7.32 -10.49 -15.08
C TRP A 52 -8.59 -11.32 -14.83
N SER A 53 -8.41 -12.58 -14.39
CA SER A 53 -9.55 -13.46 -14.16
C SER A 53 -10.55 -12.81 -13.19
N PRO A 54 -11.87 -13.06 -13.36
CA PRO A 54 -12.89 -12.52 -12.47
C PRO A 54 -12.64 -12.84 -10.99
N SER A 55 -12.15 -14.06 -10.71
CA SER A 55 -11.74 -14.47 -9.36
C SER A 55 -10.61 -13.62 -8.80
N PHE A 56 -9.59 -13.29 -9.62
CA PHE A 56 -8.49 -12.40 -9.24
C PHE A 56 -9.01 -10.99 -8.92
N VAL A 57 -9.86 -10.43 -9.79
CA VAL A 57 -10.41 -9.09 -9.60
C VAL A 57 -11.25 -9.00 -8.33
N LEU A 58 -12.16 -9.95 -8.10
CA LEU A 58 -13.00 -9.98 -6.91
C LEU A 58 -12.17 -10.12 -5.63
N ALA A 59 -11.20 -11.04 -5.60
CA ALA A 59 -10.34 -11.25 -4.44
C ALA A 59 -9.48 -10.01 -4.13
N THR A 60 -8.85 -9.41 -5.14
CA THR A 60 -7.99 -8.23 -4.95
C THR A 60 -8.77 -6.97 -4.58
N CYS A 61 -9.90 -6.72 -5.23
CA CYS A 61 -10.77 -5.59 -4.88
C CYS A 61 -11.37 -5.76 -3.48
N GLY A 62 -11.75 -6.98 -3.11
CA GLY A 62 -12.25 -7.28 -1.78
C GLY A 62 -11.21 -7.02 -0.69
N LEU A 63 -10.00 -7.55 -0.85
CA LEU A 63 -8.88 -7.32 0.07
C LEU A 63 -8.52 -5.83 0.15
N ALA A 64 -8.45 -5.14 -0.99
CA ALA A 64 -8.14 -3.71 -1.03
C ALA A 64 -9.20 -2.88 -0.29
N SER A 65 -10.50 -3.19 -0.47
CA SER A 65 -11.61 -2.51 0.22
C SER A 65 -11.58 -2.73 1.73
N SER A 66 -11.32 -3.98 2.16
CA SER A 66 -11.19 -4.30 3.59
C SER A 66 -9.99 -3.61 4.22
N PHE A 67 -8.86 -3.57 3.51
CA PHE A 67 -7.66 -2.87 3.97
C PHE A 67 -7.87 -1.36 4.03
N LEU A 68 -8.55 -0.78 3.04
CA LEU A 68 -8.91 0.65 3.05
C LEU A 68 -9.80 0.99 4.26
N ALA A 69 -10.83 0.18 4.54
CA ALA A 69 -11.68 0.37 5.71
C ALA A 69 -10.88 0.34 7.02
N LEU A 70 -9.92 -0.58 7.14
CA LEU A 70 -9.03 -0.68 8.29
C LEU A 70 -8.13 0.56 8.43
N LEU A 71 -7.58 1.06 7.33
CA LEU A 71 -6.76 2.28 7.35
C LEU A 71 -7.57 3.51 7.76
N ILE A 72 -8.78 3.69 7.22
CA ILE A 72 -9.67 4.79 7.61
C ILE A 72 -10.01 4.69 9.10
N TRP A 73 -10.30 3.49 9.60
CA TRP A 73 -10.56 3.29 11.02
C TRP A 73 -9.36 3.69 11.90
N ILE A 74 -8.13 3.28 11.53
CA ILE A 74 -6.93 3.62 12.30
C ILE A 74 -6.62 5.13 12.24
N ILE A 75 -6.76 5.74 11.07
CA ILE A 75 -6.35 7.14 10.85
C ILE A 75 -7.42 8.11 11.34
N ASP A 76 -8.69 7.89 10.96
CA ASP A 76 -9.76 8.83 11.22
C ASP A 76 -10.47 8.58 12.56
N VAL A 77 -10.74 7.31 12.90
CA VAL A 77 -11.45 6.98 14.16
C VAL A 77 -10.48 6.92 15.34
N LYS A 78 -9.34 6.25 15.20
CA LYS A 78 -8.32 6.17 16.26
C LYS A 78 -7.39 7.39 16.32
N GLY A 79 -7.37 8.24 15.31
CA GLY A 79 -6.58 9.47 15.27
C GLY A 79 -5.06 9.27 15.10
N TYR A 80 -4.61 8.09 14.72
CA TYR A 80 -3.18 7.82 14.48
C TYR A 80 -2.70 8.40 13.14
N LYS A 81 -2.63 9.74 13.06
CA LYS A 81 -2.27 10.47 11.83
C LYS A 81 -0.79 10.36 11.42
N LYS A 82 0.10 9.91 12.31
CA LYS A 82 1.53 9.77 11.95
C LYS A 82 1.78 8.79 10.81
N TRP A 83 0.95 7.78 10.68
CA TRP A 83 1.04 6.78 9.61
C TRP A 83 0.47 7.28 8.28
N SER A 84 -0.43 8.26 8.30
CA SER A 84 -0.99 8.80 7.06
C SER A 84 0.07 9.43 6.16
N LEU A 85 1.13 9.99 6.74
CA LEU A 85 2.25 10.60 6.02
C LEU A 85 2.90 9.63 5.01
N PHE A 86 3.00 8.34 5.37
CA PHE A 86 3.53 7.32 4.47
C PHE A 86 2.64 7.18 3.23
N PHE A 87 1.34 7.04 3.41
CA PHE A 87 0.39 6.87 2.31
C PHE A 87 0.17 8.17 1.52
N GLU A 88 0.14 9.32 2.19
CA GLU A 88 0.01 10.62 1.56
C GLU A 88 1.17 10.91 0.61
N SER A 89 2.41 10.57 1.00
CA SER A 89 3.58 10.79 0.15
C SER A 89 3.56 9.97 -1.14
N PHE A 90 2.95 8.78 -1.13
CA PHE A 90 2.68 8.00 -2.35
C PHE A 90 1.46 8.53 -3.13
N GLY A 91 0.40 8.93 -2.41
CA GLY A 91 -0.87 9.35 -2.99
C GLY A 91 -0.84 10.69 -3.70
N VAL A 92 0.13 11.56 -3.38
CA VAL A 92 0.25 12.89 -3.98
C VAL A 92 0.72 12.83 -5.45
N ASN A 93 1.58 11.87 -5.78
CA ASN A 93 2.12 11.66 -7.12
C ASN A 93 2.05 10.18 -7.54
N PRO A 94 0.87 9.54 -7.61
CA PRO A 94 0.75 8.09 -7.75
C PRO A 94 1.35 7.56 -9.05
N LEU A 95 1.14 8.25 -10.17
CA LEU A 95 1.67 7.84 -11.47
C LEU A 95 3.20 7.97 -11.53
N PHE A 96 3.75 9.06 -10.99
CA PHE A 96 5.19 9.22 -10.87
C PHE A 96 5.82 8.11 -10.04
N MET A 97 5.23 7.77 -8.88
CA MET A 97 5.71 6.70 -8.01
C MET A 97 5.65 5.33 -8.67
N TYR A 98 4.62 5.08 -9.47
CA TYR A 98 4.50 3.86 -10.27
C TYR A 98 5.62 3.74 -11.31
N VAL A 99 5.85 4.81 -12.08
CA VAL A 99 6.92 4.86 -13.09
C VAL A 99 8.30 4.76 -12.44
N LEU A 100 8.52 5.50 -11.34
CA LEU A 100 9.76 5.46 -10.58
C LEU A 100 10.09 4.05 -10.11
N GLY A 101 9.11 3.34 -9.53
CA GLY A 101 9.28 1.95 -9.11
C GLY A 101 9.67 1.03 -10.27
N GLY A 102 9.07 1.20 -11.45
CA GLY A 102 9.43 0.46 -12.65
C GLY A 102 10.85 0.76 -13.12
N VAL A 103 11.22 2.03 -13.21
CA VAL A 103 12.54 2.47 -13.63
C VAL A 103 13.63 2.00 -12.66
N LEU A 104 13.44 2.16 -11.36
CA LEU A 104 14.38 1.67 -10.34
C LEU A 104 14.52 0.15 -10.38
N GLY A 105 13.42 -0.58 -10.60
CA GLY A 105 13.45 -2.03 -10.75
C GLY A 105 14.31 -2.48 -11.93
N ILE A 106 14.16 -1.83 -13.08
CA ILE A 106 14.98 -2.08 -14.28
C ILE A 106 16.44 -1.71 -14.01
N LEU A 107 16.72 -0.54 -13.43
CA LEU A 107 18.07 -0.10 -13.12
C LEU A 107 18.79 -1.08 -12.18
N PHE A 108 18.14 -1.50 -11.11
CA PHE A 108 18.71 -2.43 -10.14
C PHE A 108 18.95 -3.82 -10.73
N GLY A 109 18.14 -4.22 -11.72
CA GLY A 109 18.34 -5.48 -12.45
C GLY A 109 19.39 -5.42 -13.56
N SER A 110 19.50 -4.27 -14.24
CA SER A 110 20.35 -4.10 -15.44
C SER A 110 21.78 -3.66 -15.12
N ILE A 111 21.98 -2.90 -14.04
CA ILE A 111 23.32 -2.44 -13.66
C ILE A 111 24.05 -3.60 -13.00
N CYS A 112 25.02 -4.18 -13.72
CA CYS A 112 25.88 -5.25 -13.24
C CYS A 112 27.30 -4.73 -13.01
N PHE A 113 27.97 -5.25 -11.99
CA PHE A 113 29.37 -4.97 -11.70
C PHE A 113 30.12 -6.28 -11.47
N PRO A 114 31.44 -6.31 -11.73
CA PRO A 114 32.26 -7.51 -11.55
C PRO A 114 32.30 -7.89 -10.06
N TRP A 115 31.98 -9.16 -9.77
CA TRP A 115 32.02 -9.71 -8.40
C TRP A 115 32.55 -11.14 -8.45
N GLY A 116 33.73 -11.36 -7.89
CA GLY A 116 34.40 -12.67 -7.98
C GLY A 116 34.76 -13.03 -9.42
N GLU A 117 34.44 -14.26 -9.85
CA GLU A 117 34.69 -14.75 -11.23
C GLU A 117 33.56 -14.38 -12.21
N GLY A 118 32.56 -13.59 -11.81
CA GLY A 118 31.40 -13.27 -12.64
C GLY A 118 30.93 -11.83 -12.51
N SER A 119 29.73 -11.57 -13.02
CA SER A 119 29.04 -10.30 -12.85
C SER A 119 27.77 -10.47 -12.02
N ILE A 120 27.51 -9.54 -11.11
CA ILE A 120 26.31 -9.53 -10.30
C ILE A 120 25.57 -8.22 -10.48
N SER A 121 24.22 -8.25 -10.57
CA SER A 121 23.42 -7.04 -10.61
C SER A 121 23.28 -6.41 -9.21
N ILE A 122 22.92 -5.12 -9.14
CA ILE A 122 22.66 -4.44 -7.86
C ILE A 122 21.60 -5.20 -7.07
N HIS A 123 20.51 -5.63 -7.73
CA HIS A 123 19.49 -6.48 -7.13
C HIS A 123 20.07 -7.77 -6.55
N GLY A 124 20.88 -8.49 -7.36
CA GLY A 124 21.52 -9.74 -6.94
C GLY A 124 22.48 -9.54 -5.77
N PHE A 125 23.25 -8.46 -5.77
CA PHE A 125 24.17 -8.13 -4.67
C PHE A 125 23.41 -7.85 -3.36
N LEU A 126 22.41 -6.96 -3.39
CA LEU A 126 21.60 -6.64 -2.21
C LEU A 126 20.90 -7.87 -1.66
N TYR A 127 20.33 -8.70 -2.54
CA TYR A 127 19.60 -9.88 -2.10
C TYR A 127 20.53 -11.00 -1.63
N LYS A 128 21.46 -11.46 -2.51
CA LYS A 128 22.27 -12.66 -2.25
C LYS A 128 23.41 -12.42 -1.24
N VAL A 129 24.05 -11.26 -1.30
CA VAL A 129 25.24 -10.98 -0.50
C VAL A 129 24.88 -10.32 0.84
N LEU A 130 23.90 -9.42 0.84
CA LEU A 130 23.58 -8.63 2.03
C LEU A 130 22.42 -9.22 2.84
N LEU A 131 21.31 -9.57 2.21
CA LEU A 131 20.05 -9.91 2.92
C LEU A 131 19.85 -11.40 3.13
N MET A 132 20.20 -12.24 2.16
CA MET A 132 20.01 -13.68 2.25
C MET A 132 20.82 -14.34 3.38
N PRO A 133 22.10 -13.96 3.66
CA PRO A 133 22.86 -14.55 4.76
C PRO A 133 22.29 -14.21 6.15
N VAL A 134 21.59 -13.06 6.28
CA VAL A 134 21.05 -12.58 7.57
C VAL A 134 19.64 -13.11 7.82
N PHE A 135 18.78 -13.13 6.78
CA PHE A 135 17.35 -13.40 6.93
C PHE A 135 16.90 -14.71 6.25
N GLY A 136 17.81 -15.44 5.62
CA GLY A 136 17.47 -16.61 4.80
C GLY A 136 16.81 -16.25 3.48
N GLU A 137 16.42 -17.25 2.68
CA GLU A 137 15.86 -17.03 1.33
C GLU A 137 14.54 -16.25 1.36
N THR A 138 13.57 -16.69 2.16
CA THR A 138 12.24 -16.05 2.24
C THR A 138 12.30 -14.70 2.96
N GLY A 139 13.02 -14.63 4.07
CA GLY A 139 13.20 -13.40 4.83
C GLY A 139 14.02 -12.36 4.07
N GLY A 140 15.05 -12.76 3.34
CA GLY A 140 15.85 -11.89 2.49
C GLY A 140 15.03 -11.26 1.36
N SER A 141 14.12 -12.03 0.76
CA SER A 141 13.20 -11.51 -0.26
C SER A 141 12.25 -10.44 0.31
N LEU A 142 11.67 -10.69 1.47
CA LEU A 142 10.83 -9.71 2.16
C LEU A 142 11.62 -8.46 2.54
N ALA A 143 12.82 -8.62 3.10
CA ALA A 143 13.68 -7.50 3.47
C ALA A 143 14.08 -6.64 2.25
N TYR A 144 14.39 -7.29 1.12
CA TYR A 144 14.64 -6.59 -0.14
C TYR A 144 13.42 -5.79 -0.61
N ALA A 145 12.24 -6.39 -0.58
CA ALA A 145 11.00 -5.71 -0.97
C ALA A 145 10.72 -4.48 -0.09
N LEU A 146 10.91 -4.60 1.24
CA LEU A 146 10.74 -3.48 2.16
C LEU A 146 11.79 -2.38 1.93
N LEU A 147 13.05 -2.74 1.68
CA LEU A 147 14.12 -1.81 1.33
C LEU A 147 13.79 -1.06 0.04
N PHE A 148 13.34 -1.76 -0.99
CA PHE A 148 12.97 -1.18 -2.27
C PHE A 148 11.78 -0.21 -2.13
N VAL A 149 10.75 -0.58 -1.37
CA VAL A 149 9.63 0.31 -1.04
C VAL A 149 10.11 1.52 -0.23
N GLY A 150 11.03 1.32 0.71
CA GLY A 150 11.64 2.39 1.50
C GLY A 150 12.40 3.42 0.65
N ILE A 151 13.19 2.97 -0.34
CA ILE A 151 13.89 3.86 -1.28
C ILE A 151 12.89 4.68 -2.08
N ASN A 152 11.86 4.03 -2.64
CA ASN A 152 10.78 4.72 -3.35
C ASN A 152 10.08 5.75 -2.44
N TRP A 153 9.79 5.37 -1.19
CA TRP A 153 9.17 6.26 -0.22
C TRP A 153 10.06 7.49 0.08
N CYS A 154 11.36 7.32 0.26
CA CYS A 154 12.28 8.42 0.52
C CYS A 154 12.23 9.47 -0.60
N ILE A 155 12.17 9.04 -1.86
CA ILE A 155 12.04 9.93 -3.02
C ILE A 155 10.67 10.60 -3.02
N GLY A 156 9.59 9.83 -2.83
CA GLY A 156 8.22 10.35 -2.74
C GLY A 156 8.04 11.34 -1.60
N TYR A 157 8.62 11.07 -0.44
CA TYR A 157 8.60 11.97 0.71
C TYR A 157 9.33 13.29 0.44
N GLN A 158 10.45 13.26 -0.28
CA GLN A 158 11.15 14.49 -0.68
C GLN A 158 10.30 15.37 -1.61
N LEU A 159 9.59 14.76 -2.57
CA LEU A 159 8.66 15.46 -3.43
C LEU A 159 7.49 16.04 -2.65
N TYR A 160 6.92 15.25 -1.73
CA TYR A 160 5.86 15.68 -0.83
C TYR A 160 6.29 16.89 0.02
N LYS A 161 7.46 16.82 0.67
CA LYS A 161 8.00 17.91 1.49
C LYS A 161 8.25 19.19 0.70
N ARG A 162 8.68 19.06 -0.55
CA ARG A 162 8.92 20.20 -1.46
C ARG A 162 7.64 20.68 -2.15
N LYS A 163 6.47 20.08 -1.87
CA LYS A 163 5.18 20.38 -2.50
C LYS A 163 5.21 20.32 -4.04
N ILE A 164 6.03 19.42 -4.58
CA ILE A 164 6.12 19.20 -6.01
C ILE A 164 5.03 18.21 -6.41
N TYR A 165 4.02 18.69 -7.12
CA TYR A 165 2.90 17.90 -7.63
C TYR A 165 3.06 17.75 -9.14
N ILE A 166 3.36 16.54 -9.59
CA ILE A 166 3.49 16.22 -11.01
C ILE A 166 2.09 15.89 -11.51
N LYS A 167 1.44 16.86 -12.16
CA LYS A 167 0.18 16.66 -12.88
C LYS A 167 0.54 16.26 -14.31
N LEU A 168 0.16 15.04 -14.67
CA LEU A 168 0.20 14.52 -16.04
C LEU A 168 -1.18 14.62 -16.63
#